data_be7803a394cb1c9bba8a5c39a1ca6ee1
#
_entry.id   be7803a394cb1c9bba8a5c39a1ca6ee1
#
_cell.length_a   1.000
_cell.length_b   1.000
_cell.length_c   1.000
_cell.angle_alpha   90.00
_cell.angle_beta   90.00
_cell.angle_gamma   90.00
#
_symmetry.space_group_name_H-M   'P 1'
#
loop_
_entity.id
_entity.type
_entity.pdbx_description
1 polymer ?
#
loop_
_entity_poly.entity_id
_entity_poly.type
_entity_poly.pdbx_seq_one_letter_code
_entity_poly.pdbx_strand_id
1 'polypeptide(L)'
;MENQNENMADIATLHQPFIAEVETKLSPETENSNLQKNIFHREMAAIYLIEQGTNIYKDYQRFIIHVSEKSKLEIPIREVEQILVFGNIQLSTPVIQTCLQEQIAVLFLSQSGQYHGHLWSAESRHLNNELVQIEKRTDACFQLNMSKAIVYGKLINSKQLLLRLNRKRKVVEVERAISGIDQDIAAVELTDNLDTLRGYEGVAAARYFPAFGKLIINPEFQFSLRNRQPPTDPVNSLLSFGYTLLFNNLLSFIIVEGLSPYLGNFHYGEKQKPYLAFDLMEEFRSPIVDSLVIKIINNSTFKSQDFDLVPNTGGVYLNQLARRVFLKYFENRMNEEISHPDLQSQVTYRHIIQLQVRRYKRSLLSGVPYEPFLRAM
;
A
#
# COMPACT_ATOMS: atom_id res chain seq x y z
N MET A 1 21.63 -26.83 30.58
CA MET A 1 20.88 -25.69 31.20
C MET A 1 21.27 -24.38 30.51
N GLU A 2 21.36 -24.34 29.17
CA GLU A 2 21.83 -23.14 28.43
C GLU A 2 20.93 -22.74 27.24
N ASN A 3 19.70 -23.26 27.12
CA ASN A 3 18.84 -22.96 25.99
C ASN A 3 17.47 -22.32 26.36
N GLN A 4 17.35 -21.67 27.54
CA GLN A 4 16.10 -21.00 27.95
C GLN A 4 16.21 -19.47 28.04
N ASN A 5 17.40 -18.87 27.92
CA ASN A 5 17.57 -17.42 28.07
C ASN A 5 17.51 -16.63 26.75
N GLU A 6 17.65 -17.25 25.59
CA GLU A 6 17.50 -16.53 24.30
C GLU A 6 16.05 -16.23 23.91
N ASN A 7 15.08 -17.00 24.41
CA ASN A 7 13.65 -16.78 24.13
C ASN A 7 13.00 -15.67 24.97
N MET A 8 13.64 -15.19 26.04
CA MET A 8 13.06 -14.11 26.86
C MET A 8 13.44 -12.70 26.38
N ALA A 9 14.52 -12.54 25.66
CA ALA A 9 14.91 -11.25 25.07
C ALA A 9 14.01 -10.88 23.86
N ASP A 10 13.59 -11.86 23.07
CA ASP A 10 12.71 -11.66 21.94
C ASP A 10 11.24 -11.30 22.34
N ILE A 11 10.80 -11.76 23.51
CA ILE A 11 9.44 -11.50 24.00
C ILE A 11 9.30 -10.04 24.49
N ALA A 12 10.35 -9.44 25.02
CA ALA A 12 10.34 -8.04 25.48
C ALA A 12 10.26 -7.02 24.33
N THR A 13 10.78 -7.37 23.15
CA THR A 13 10.71 -6.56 21.92
C THR A 13 9.33 -6.63 21.24
N LEU A 14 8.49 -7.62 21.56
CA LEU A 14 7.19 -7.87 20.97
C LEU A 14 6.07 -6.94 21.52
N HIS A 15 6.32 -6.18 22.59
CA HIS A 15 5.34 -5.28 23.21
C HIS A 15 5.55 -3.79 22.87
N GLN A 16 6.46 -3.46 21.96
CA GLN A 16 6.59 -2.08 21.48
C GLN A 16 5.63 -1.79 20.33
N PRO A 17 5.05 -0.56 20.26
CA PRO A 17 4.28 -0.15 19.09
C PRO A 17 5.19 -0.24 17.87
N PHE A 18 4.66 -0.82 16.79
CA PHE A 18 5.41 -0.93 15.56
C PHE A 18 5.55 0.45 14.93
N ILE A 19 6.74 1.01 15.03
CA ILE A 19 7.19 2.15 14.25
C ILE A 19 8.22 1.61 13.29
N ALA A 20 8.05 1.91 12.02
CA ALA A 20 9.08 1.66 11.04
C ALA A 20 10.24 2.63 11.28
N GLU A 21 11.13 2.31 12.21
CA GLU A 21 12.42 2.97 12.32
C GLU A 21 13.31 2.48 11.19
N VAL A 22 13.78 3.42 10.38
CA VAL A 22 14.90 3.19 9.49
C VAL A 22 16.17 3.35 10.31
N GLU A 23 16.93 2.25 10.49
CA GLU A 23 18.26 2.33 11.10
C GLU A 23 19.14 3.24 10.25
N THR A 24 19.44 4.42 10.76
CA THR A 24 20.45 5.32 10.20
C THR A 24 21.83 4.75 10.50
N LYS A 25 22.49 4.16 9.52
CA LYS A 25 23.95 3.99 9.56
C LYS A 25 24.61 5.33 9.31
N LEU A 26 24.86 6.07 10.37
CA LEU A 26 25.78 7.21 10.34
C LEU A 26 27.23 6.69 10.26
N SER A 27 27.87 6.85 9.13
CA SER A 27 29.33 6.87 9.03
C SER A 27 29.81 8.31 9.21
N PRO A 28 30.80 8.59 10.09
CA PRO A 28 31.37 9.91 10.24
C PRO A 28 32.39 10.19 9.12
N GLU A 29 32.51 11.47 8.77
CA GLU A 29 33.51 12.11 7.90
C GLU A 29 33.13 12.34 6.45
N THR A 30 32.71 13.55 6.16
CA THR A 30 33.47 14.54 5.35
C THR A 30 32.71 15.87 5.30
N GLU A 31 33.25 16.86 5.99
CA GLU A 31 32.91 18.28 5.82
C GLU A 31 33.46 18.81 4.47
N ASN A 32 32.67 19.73 3.93
CA ASN A 32 32.98 20.71 2.87
C ASN A 32 32.63 20.38 1.42
N SER A 33 31.75 21.22 0.97
CA SER A 33 31.46 21.69 -0.39
C SER A 33 30.11 21.21 -0.96
N ASN A 34 29.10 22.04 -0.82
CA ASN A 34 28.20 22.51 -1.85
C ASN A 34 26.86 22.99 -1.29
N LEU A 35 26.73 24.28 -1.14
CA LEU A 35 25.55 25.02 -0.67
C LEU A 35 24.34 25.00 -1.64
N GLN A 36 24.14 23.95 -2.44
CA GLN A 36 23.02 23.87 -3.38
C GLN A 36 22.36 22.48 -3.55
N LYS A 37 22.57 21.52 -2.65
CA LYS A 37 21.93 20.18 -2.72
C LYS A 37 21.24 19.72 -1.44
N ASN A 38 20.79 20.59 -0.57
CA ASN A 38 19.99 20.23 0.60
C ASN A 38 18.50 20.36 0.31
N ILE A 39 17.96 19.59 -0.64
CA ILE A 39 16.61 19.09 -0.51
C ILE A 39 16.76 17.87 0.40
N PHE A 40 16.57 18.11 1.70
CA PHE A 40 16.51 17.04 2.70
C PHE A 40 15.43 16.04 2.28
N HIS A 41 15.82 14.85 1.87
CA HIS A 41 14.95 13.68 1.96
C HIS A 41 14.72 13.40 3.45
N ARG A 42 13.70 14.04 4.02
CA ARG A 42 13.19 13.69 5.33
C ARG A 42 12.62 12.29 5.21
N GLU A 43 13.17 11.33 5.93
CA GLU A 43 12.53 10.04 6.16
C GLU A 43 11.23 10.29 6.91
N MET A 44 10.11 10.28 6.19
CA MET A 44 8.78 10.50 6.73
C MET A 44 8.20 9.17 7.17
N ALA A 45 7.75 9.05 8.41
CA ALA A 45 7.27 7.82 8.99
C ALA A 45 5.74 7.71 8.99
N ALA A 46 5.23 6.53 8.61
CA ALA A 46 3.86 6.15 8.87
C ALA A 46 3.76 5.47 10.24
N ILE A 47 2.86 5.95 11.09
CA ILE A 47 2.59 5.35 12.39
C ILE A 47 1.42 4.39 12.27
N TYR A 48 1.63 3.10 12.59
CA TYR A 48 0.58 2.08 12.66
C TYR A 48 0.25 1.76 14.12
N LEU A 49 -0.90 2.19 14.56
CA LEU A 49 -1.38 1.94 15.91
C LEU A 49 -2.28 0.71 15.90
N ILE A 50 -1.73 -0.43 16.27
CA ILE A 50 -2.43 -1.73 16.21
C ILE A 50 -2.76 -2.33 17.58
N GLU A 51 -2.07 -1.88 18.64
CA GLU A 51 -2.30 -2.37 19.99
C GLU A 51 -3.53 -1.73 20.60
N GLN A 52 -4.51 -2.55 20.96
CA GLN A 52 -5.76 -2.06 21.57
C GLN A 52 -5.50 -1.43 22.94
N GLY A 53 -6.18 -0.31 23.21
CA GLY A 53 -5.98 0.47 24.45
C GLY A 53 -4.79 1.43 24.40
N THR A 54 -4.07 1.53 23.27
CA THR A 54 -3.04 2.55 23.08
C THR A 54 -3.63 3.95 23.18
N ASN A 55 -2.88 4.86 23.83
CA ASN A 55 -3.23 6.27 23.93
C ASN A 55 -2.13 7.13 23.34
N ILE A 56 -2.52 8.18 22.60
CA ILE A 56 -1.58 9.17 22.06
C ILE A 56 -1.85 10.54 22.69
N TYR A 57 -0.78 11.15 23.14
CA TYR A 57 -0.75 12.51 23.66
C TYR A 57 0.24 13.37 22.89
N LYS A 58 0.08 14.69 22.99
CA LYS A 58 1.07 15.66 22.52
C LYS A 58 1.85 16.20 23.72
N ASP A 59 3.16 16.22 23.58
CA ASP A 59 4.07 16.91 24.49
C ASP A 59 5.05 17.76 23.67
N TYR A 60 4.97 19.09 23.77
CA TYR A 60 5.71 20.06 22.94
C TYR A 60 5.61 19.70 21.44
N GLN A 61 6.73 19.36 20.81
CA GLN A 61 6.85 19.03 19.38
C GLN A 61 6.94 17.51 19.14
N ARG A 62 6.36 16.70 20.05
CA ARG A 62 6.39 15.24 19.96
C ARG A 62 4.99 14.65 20.20
N PHE A 63 4.73 13.54 19.53
CA PHE A 63 3.67 12.61 19.91
C PHE A 63 4.22 11.60 20.90
N ILE A 64 3.48 11.39 21.97
CA ILE A 64 3.79 10.43 23.02
C ILE A 64 2.77 9.30 22.91
N ILE A 65 3.25 8.10 22.66
CA ILE A 65 2.42 6.91 22.47
C ILE A 65 2.61 6.00 23.69
N HIS A 66 1.53 5.76 24.42
CA HIS A 66 1.48 4.82 25.52
C HIS A 66 0.76 3.55 25.09
N VAL A 67 1.48 2.43 25.00
CA VAL A 67 0.94 1.13 24.63
C VAL A 67 0.48 0.34 25.84
N SER A 68 1.19 0.50 26.98
CA SER A 68 0.89 -0.08 28.28
C SER A 68 1.52 0.79 29.37
N GLU A 69 1.24 0.49 30.63
CA GLU A 69 1.84 1.25 31.76
C GLU A 69 3.39 1.31 31.73
N LYS A 70 4.04 0.40 31.03
CA LYS A 70 5.51 0.27 30.98
C LYS A 70 6.16 0.65 29.65
N SER A 71 5.39 0.87 28.58
CA SER A 71 5.96 1.19 27.27
C SER A 71 5.49 2.55 26.76
N LYS A 72 6.43 3.49 26.68
CA LYS A 72 6.26 4.84 26.16
C LYS A 72 7.18 5.03 24.96
N LEU A 73 6.65 5.60 23.88
CA LEU A 73 7.40 5.96 22.71
C LEU A 73 7.18 7.43 22.38
N GLU A 74 8.24 8.12 21.98
CA GLU A 74 8.22 9.54 21.65
C GLU A 74 8.65 9.73 20.19
N ILE A 75 7.79 10.41 19.40
CA ILE A 75 8.06 10.64 17.98
C ILE A 75 7.96 12.14 17.70
N PRO A 76 9.00 12.76 17.08
CA PRO A 76 8.92 14.14 16.64
C PRO A 76 7.78 14.33 15.62
N ILE A 77 6.90 15.31 15.83
CA ILE A 77 5.74 15.58 14.96
C ILE A 77 6.19 15.78 13.50
N ARG A 78 7.31 16.47 13.32
CA ARG A 78 7.89 16.75 12.00
C ARG A 78 8.29 15.51 11.18
N GLU A 79 8.42 14.35 11.82
CA GLU A 79 8.81 13.08 11.18
C GLU A 79 7.58 12.23 10.83
N VAL A 80 6.37 12.68 11.21
CA VAL A 80 5.13 11.94 10.99
C VAL A 80 4.44 12.44 9.73
N GLU A 81 4.20 11.54 8.79
CA GLU A 81 3.45 11.82 7.56
C GLU A 81 1.99 11.42 7.68
N GLN A 82 1.74 10.28 8.34
CA GLN A 82 0.40 9.74 8.50
C GLN A 82 0.28 8.88 9.75
N ILE A 83 -0.93 8.77 10.28
CA ILE A 83 -1.27 7.91 11.41
C ILE A 83 -2.42 6.99 11.01
N LEU A 84 -2.20 5.68 11.08
CA LEU A 84 -3.21 4.66 10.83
C LEU A 84 -3.64 4.04 12.17
N VAL A 85 -4.90 4.25 12.51
CA VAL A 85 -5.49 3.86 13.80
C VAL A 85 -6.33 2.61 13.62
N PHE A 86 -5.89 1.47 14.17
CA PHE A 86 -6.57 0.18 14.03
C PHE A 86 -7.38 -0.18 15.28
N GLY A 87 -8.69 -0.05 15.22
CA GLY A 87 -9.60 -0.45 16.29
C GLY A 87 -9.69 0.56 17.43
N ASN A 88 -9.64 0.09 18.69
CA ASN A 88 -9.89 0.90 19.88
C ASN A 88 -8.62 1.58 20.42
N ILE A 89 -8.33 2.76 19.90
CA ILE A 89 -7.17 3.58 20.25
C ILE A 89 -7.62 5.01 20.51
N GLN A 90 -7.03 5.68 21.49
CA GLN A 90 -7.41 7.02 21.90
C GLN A 90 -6.39 8.06 21.42
N LEU A 91 -6.87 9.11 20.78
CA LEU A 91 -6.10 10.30 20.43
C LEU A 91 -6.59 11.47 21.30
N SER A 92 -5.68 12.14 22.00
CA SER A 92 -6.04 13.34 22.72
C SER A 92 -6.39 14.50 21.79
N THR A 93 -7.25 15.43 22.22
CA THR A 93 -7.62 16.61 21.44
C THR A 93 -6.42 17.41 20.91
N PRO A 94 -5.34 17.64 21.71
CA PRO A 94 -4.14 18.30 21.19
C PRO A 94 -3.45 17.55 20.03
N VAL A 95 -3.48 16.20 20.01
CA VAL A 95 -2.98 15.40 18.89
C VAL A 95 -3.82 15.65 17.65
N ILE A 96 -5.16 15.56 17.80
CA ILE A 96 -6.10 15.79 16.70
C ILE A 96 -5.90 17.18 16.09
N GLN A 97 -5.85 18.23 16.93
CA GLN A 97 -5.62 19.60 16.48
C GLN A 97 -4.30 19.75 15.72
N THR A 98 -3.24 19.16 16.27
CA THR A 98 -1.92 19.20 15.59
C THR A 98 -1.96 18.49 14.24
N CYS A 99 -2.57 17.31 14.15
CA CYS A 99 -2.70 16.60 12.88
C CYS A 99 -3.46 17.42 11.83
N LEU A 100 -4.53 18.12 12.24
CA LEU A 100 -5.28 19.01 11.36
C LEU A 100 -4.46 20.23 10.89
N GLN A 101 -3.69 20.86 11.79
CA GLN A 101 -2.85 22.03 11.50
C GLN A 101 -1.65 21.68 10.61
N GLU A 102 -0.96 20.58 10.92
CA GLU A 102 0.23 20.12 10.19
C GLU A 102 -0.11 19.28 8.95
N GLN A 103 -1.42 19.08 8.67
CA GLN A 103 -1.92 18.27 7.54
C GLN A 103 -1.43 16.81 7.58
N ILE A 104 -1.25 16.25 8.79
CA ILE A 104 -0.93 14.85 8.99
C ILE A 104 -2.21 14.03 8.79
N ALA A 105 -2.21 13.13 7.81
CA ALA A 105 -3.37 12.27 7.54
C ALA A 105 -3.59 11.29 8.70
N VAL A 106 -4.81 11.26 9.26
CA VAL A 106 -5.19 10.28 10.29
C VAL A 106 -6.37 9.46 9.77
N LEU A 107 -6.17 8.17 9.59
CA LEU A 107 -7.18 7.22 9.12
C LEU A 107 -7.62 6.31 10.26
N PHE A 108 -8.93 6.17 10.44
CA PHE A 108 -9.54 5.26 11.41
C PHE A 108 -9.97 3.98 10.69
N LEU A 109 -9.52 2.85 11.21
CA LEU A 109 -9.66 1.53 10.60
C LEU A 109 -10.24 0.54 11.62
N SER A 110 -10.94 -0.49 11.15
CA SER A 110 -11.20 -1.66 11.99
C SER A 110 -9.89 -2.36 12.37
N GLN A 111 -9.93 -3.28 13.32
CA GLN A 111 -8.76 -4.11 13.65
C GLN A 111 -8.23 -4.92 12.45
N SER A 112 -9.09 -5.24 11.48
CA SER A 112 -8.72 -5.93 10.24
C SER A 112 -8.28 -4.98 9.11
N GLY A 113 -8.26 -3.66 9.35
CA GLY A 113 -7.83 -2.66 8.39
C GLY A 113 -8.93 -2.10 7.49
N GLN A 114 -10.21 -2.42 7.75
CA GLN A 114 -11.31 -1.81 7.01
C GLN A 114 -11.41 -0.31 7.36
N TYR A 115 -11.42 0.53 6.34
CA TYR A 115 -11.56 1.97 6.48
C TYR A 115 -12.92 2.37 7.05
N HIS A 116 -12.92 3.20 8.11
CA HIS A 116 -14.10 3.78 8.74
C HIS A 116 -14.24 5.27 8.44
N GLY A 117 -13.13 5.99 8.36
CA GLY A 117 -13.11 7.44 8.16
C GLY A 117 -11.73 8.04 8.40
N HIS A 118 -11.64 9.36 8.30
CA HIS A 118 -10.40 10.10 8.52
C HIS A 118 -10.67 11.46 9.17
N LEU A 119 -9.63 12.09 9.71
CA LEU A 119 -9.72 13.49 10.12
C LEU A 119 -9.77 14.38 8.89
N TRP A 120 -10.75 15.28 8.88
CA TRP A 120 -10.95 16.26 7.82
C TRP A 120 -10.78 17.68 8.37
N SER A 121 -9.94 18.49 7.69
CA SER A 121 -9.75 19.90 8.05
C SER A 121 -10.85 20.76 7.42
N ALA A 122 -11.37 21.72 8.17
CA ALA A 122 -12.33 22.69 7.67
C ALA A 122 -11.74 23.70 6.67
N GLU A 123 -10.40 23.81 6.60
CA GLU A 123 -9.72 24.65 5.61
C GLU A 123 -9.83 23.99 4.22
N SER A 124 -10.85 24.39 3.48
CA SER A 124 -11.15 23.88 2.13
C SER A 124 -10.25 24.52 1.07
N ARG A 125 -8.93 24.32 1.17
CA ARG A 125 -7.96 24.77 0.14
C ARG A 125 -8.11 24.02 -1.19
N HIS A 126 -8.96 23.00 -1.23
CA HIS A 126 -9.01 22.03 -2.33
C HIS A 126 -10.38 21.92 -3.02
N LEU A 127 -11.34 22.80 -2.69
CA LEU A 127 -12.67 22.77 -3.30
C LEU A 127 -12.62 22.76 -4.84
N ASN A 128 -11.68 23.52 -5.43
CA ASN A 128 -11.50 23.54 -6.88
C ASN A 128 -11.14 22.17 -7.46
N ASN A 129 -10.32 21.36 -6.74
CA ASN A 129 -9.96 20.02 -7.20
C ASN A 129 -11.17 19.10 -7.24
N GLU A 130 -12.04 19.17 -6.23
CA GLU A 130 -13.27 18.37 -6.17
C GLU A 130 -14.26 18.78 -7.26
N LEU A 131 -14.42 20.09 -7.52
CA LEU A 131 -15.27 20.58 -8.60
C LEU A 131 -14.81 20.07 -9.96
N VAL A 132 -13.50 20.12 -10.24
CA VAL A 132 -12.93 19.58 -11.48
C VAL A 132 -13.08 18.06 -11.53
N GLN A 133 -12.91 17.33 -10.42
CA GLN A 133 -13.18 15.89 -10.39
C GLN A 133 -14.63 15.56 -10.75
N ILE A 134 -15.60 16.34 -10.23
CA ILE A 134 -17.03 16.18 -10.54
C ILE A 134 -17.29 16.46 -12.03
N GLU A 135 -16.73 17.54 -12.57
CA GLU A 135 -16.84 17.86 -13.99
C GLU A 135 -16.27 16.74 -14.86
N LYS A 136 -15.04 16.31 -14.58
CA LYS A 136 -14.37 15.23 -15.32
C LYS A 136 -15.06 13.87 -15.18
N ARG A 137 -15.91 13.69 -14.18
CA ARG A 137 -16.75 12.49 -14.03
C ARG A 137 -17.76 12.33 -15.17
N THR A 138 -18.20 13.42 -15.78
CA THR A 138 -19.14 13.41 -16.92
C THR A 138 -18.43 13.35 -18.28
N ASP A 139 -17.11 13.54 -18.32
CA ASP A 139 -16.28 13.46 -19.53
C ASP A 139 -15.92 11.98 -19.81
N ALA A 140 -16.69 11.33 -20.68
CA ALA A 140 -16.48 9.92 -21.05
C ALA A 140 -15.11 9.65 -21.66
N CYS A 141 -14.54 10.60 -22.39
CA CYS A 141 -13.22 10.46 -23.01
C CYS A 141 -12.12 10.50 -21.92
N PHE A 142 -12.22 11.43 -20.98
CA PHE A 142 -11.30 11.49 -19.84
C PHE A 142 -11.38 10.22 -18.98
N GLN A 143 -12.61 9.77 -18.65
CA GLN A 143 -12.83 8.56 -17.87
C GLN A 143 -12.20 7.33 -18.53
N LEU A 144 -12.42 7.15 -19.83
CA LEU A 144 -11.88 6.02 -20.58
C LEU A 144 -10.35 6.08 -20.66
N ASN A 145 -9.76 7.23 -21.02
CA ASN A 145 -8.32 7.36 -21.17
C ASN A 145 -7.58 7.15 -19.84
N MET A 146 -8.09 7.71 -18.75
CA MET A 146 -7.56 7.52 -17.41
C MET A 146 -7.62 6.04 -17.00
N SER A 147 -8.77 5.40 -17.22
CA SER A 147 -8.97 3.98 -16.90
C SER A 147 -8.06 3.06 -17.72
N LYS A 148 -7.88 3.35 -19.02
CA LYS A 148 -6.96 2.61 -19.89
C LYS A 148 -5.52 2.70 -19.37
N ALA A 149 -5.07 3.89 -18.99
CA ALA A 149 -3.71 4.08 -18.46
C ALA A 149 -3.51 3.29 -17.15
N ILE A 150 -4.48 3.34 -16.23
CA ILE A 150 -4.44 2.58 -14.95
C ILE A 150 -4.39 1.07 -15.21
N VAL A 151 -5.28 0.54 -16.08
CA VAL A 151 -5.31 -0.89 -16.40
C VAL A 151 -4.04 -1.32 -17.13
N TYR A 152 -3.54 -0.52 -18.07
CA TYR A 152 -2.26 -0.74 -18.74
C TYR A 152 -1.11 -0.88 -17.74
N GLY A 153 -0.98 0.07 -16.80
CA GLY A 153 0.03 0.04 -15.74
C GLY A 153 -0.05 -1.23 -14.89
N LYS A 154 -1.27 -1.63 -14.49
CA LYS A 154 -1.52 -2.90 -13.79
C LYS A 154 -1.00 -4.10 -14.57
N LEU A 155 -1.39 -4.22 -15.84
CA LEU A 155 -1.07 -5.40 -16.65
C LEU A 155 0.43 -5.50 -16.94
N ILE A 156 1.09 -4.39 -17.28
CA ILE A 156 2.54 -4.35 -17.50
C ILE A 156 3.27 -4.77 -16.22
N ASN A 157 2.93 -4.20 -15.05
CA ASN A 157 3.59 -4.53 -13.80
C ASN A 157 3.35 -6.00 -13.38
N SER A 158 2.15 -6.52 -13.63
CA SER A 158 1.83 -7.94 -13.38
C SER A 158 2.64 -8.88 -14.27
N LYS A 159 2.71 -8.59 -15.57
CA LYS A 159 3.53 -9.31 -16.53
C LYS A 159 5.01 -9.29 -16.13
N GLN A 160 5.55 -8.12 -15.76
CA GLN A 160 6.95 -7.99 -15.36
C GLN A 160 7.27 -8.81 -14.11
N LEU A 161 6.35 -8.87 -13.13
CA LEU A 161 6.52 -9.74 -11.97
C LEU A 161 6.62 -11.20 -12.37
N LEU A 162 5.71 -11.69 -13.22
CA LEU A 162 5.76 -13.08 -13.72
C LEU A 162 7.04 -13.37 -14.47
N LEU A 163 7.47 -12.51 -15.41
CA LEU A 163 8.71 -12.63 -16.16
C LEU A 163 9.93 -12.75 -15.22
N ARG A 164 10.03 -11.85 -14.24
CA ARG A 164 11.14 -11.84 -13.27
C ARG A 164 11.21 -13.14 -12.48
N LEU A 165 10.07 -13.60 -11.96
CA LEU A 165 10.00 -14.80 -11.12
C LEU A 165 10.20 -16.08 -11.94
N ASN A 166 9.75 -16.10 -13.21
CA ASN A 166 9.84 -17.27 -14.09
C ASN A 166 11.18 -17.37 -14.82
N ARG A 167 12.01 -16.32 -14.80
CA ARG A 167 13.24 -16.25 -15.61
C ARG A 167 14.16 -17.48 -15.47
N LYS A 168 14.30 -18.02 -14.25
CA LYS A 168 15.12 -19.21 -13.96
C LYS A 168 14.30 -20.50 -13.94
N ARG A 169 13.00 -20.44 -13.74
CA ARG A 169 12.13 -21.61 -13.53
C ARG A 169 11.54 -22.17 -14.82
N LYS A 170 11.24 -21.30 -15.79
CA LYS A 170 10.72 -21.65 -17.11
C LYS A 170 9.45 -22.53 -17.04
N VAL A 171 8.53 -22.19 -16.11
CA VAL A 171 7.23 -22.87 -15.99
C VAL A 171 6.37 -22.52 -17.19
N VAL A 172 5.97 -23.52 -17.97
CA VAL A 172 5.26 -23.36 -19.25
C VAL A 172 3.90 -22.67 -19.07
N GLU A 173 3.18 -22.97 -18.00
CA GLU A 173 1.88 -22.33 -17.69
C GLU A 173 2.05 -20.84 -17.43
N VAL A 174 3.16 -20.43 -16.82
CA VAL A 174 3.49 -19.00 -16.58
C VAL A 174 3.84 -18.32 -17.89
N GLU A 175 4.58 -18.97 -18.80
CA GLU A 175 4.89 -18.43 -20.12
C GLU A 175 3.62 -18.21 -20.98
N ARG A 176 2.68 -19.18 -20.92
CA ARG A 176 1.36 -19.02 -21.56
C ARG A 176 0.56 -17.85 -20.99
N ALA A 177 0.56 -17.70 -19.66
CA ALA A 177 -0.11 -16.58 -19.02
C ALA A 177 0.50 -15.24 -19.42
N ILE A 178 1.83 -15.12 -19.49
CA ILE A 178 2.54 -13.92 -19.95
C ILE A 178 2.13 -13.57 -21.39
N SER A 179 2.14 -14.56 -22.31
CA SER A 179 1.71 -14.35 -23.69
C SER A 179 0.23 -13.92 -23.79
N GLY A 180 -0.66 -14.48 -22.95
CA GLY A 180 -2.06 -14.07 -22.89
C GLY A 180 -2.22 -12.66 -22.37
N ILE A 181 -1.46 -12.25 -21.33
CA ILE A 181 -1.47 -10.88 -20.81
C ILE A 181 -0.96 -9.88 -21.87
N ASP A 182 0.00 -10.25 -22.72
CA ASP A 182 0.42 -9.40 -23.85
C ASP A 182 -0.71 -9.13 -24.84
N GLN A 183 -1.53 -10.13 -25.12
CA GLN A 183 -2.72 -9.95 -25.96
C GLN A 183 -3.76 -9.06 -25.27
N ASP A 184 -3.97 -9.23 -23.94
CA ASP A 184 -4.88 -8.41 -23.16
C ASP A 184 -4.40 -6.94 -23.14
N ILE A 185 -3.10 -6.67 -23.03
CA ILE A 185 -2.52 -5.31 -23.11
C ILE A 185 -2.82 -4.66 -24.46
N ALA A 186 -2.58 -5.37 -25.57
CA ALA A 186 -2.88 -4.85 -26.89
C ALA A 186 -4.38 -4.56 -27.07
N ALA A 187 -5.26 -5.39 -26.50
CA ALA A 187 -6.71 -5.18 -26.55
C ALA A 187 -7.15 -3.98 -25.71
N VAL A 188 -6.52 -3.73 -24.55
CA VAL A 188 -6.76 -2.54 -23.72
C VAL A 188 -6.49 -1.24 -24.49
N GLU A 189 -5.44 -1.18 -25.28
CA GLU A 189 -5.12 -0.01 -26.10
C GLU A 189 -6.21 0.30 -27.14
N LEU A 190 -6.84 -0.73 -27.69
CA LEU A 190 -7.83 -0.61 -28.76
C LEU A 190 -9.28 -0.42 -28.25
N THR A 191 -9.54 -0.65 -26.95
CA THR A 191 -10.91 -0.57 -26.43
C THR A 191 -11.46 0.86 -26.46
N ASP A 192 -12.76 0.99 -26.69
CA ASP A 192 -13.49 2.25 -26.81
C ASP A 192 -14.52 2.48 -25.68
N ASN A 193 -14.66 1.51 -24.77
CA ASN A 193 -15.61 1.63 -23.66
C ASN A 193 -15.11 0.96 -22.37
N LEU A 194 -15.64 1.42 -21.22
CA LEU A 194 -15.23 0.99 -19.90
C LEU A 194 -15.64 -0.45 -19.56
N ASP A 195 -16.76 -0.95 -20.08
CA ASP A 195 -17.22 -2.30 -19.74
C ASP A 195 -16.36 -3.36 -20.43
N THR A 196 -15.98 -3.12 -21.68
CA THR A 196 -15.00 -3.95 -22.40
C THR A 196 -13.64 -3.90 -21.71
N LEU A 197 -13.20 -2.72 -21.25
CA LEU A 197 -11.96 -2.54 -20.49
C LEU A 197 -11.95 -3.38 -19.20
N ARG A 198 -13.08 -3.41 -18.45
CA ARG A 198 -13.25 -4.28 -17.28
C ARG A 198 -13.19 -5.75 -17.63
N GLY A 199 -13.76 -6.11 -18.78
CA GLY A 199 -13.67 -7.47 -19.31
C GLY A 199 -12.21 -7.91 -19.50
N TYR A 200 -11.40 -7.11 -20.17
CA TYR A 200 -9.96 -7.42 -20.38
C TYR A 200 -9.17 -7.46 -19.07
N GLU A 201 -9.44 -6.54 -18.16
CA GLU A 201 -8.82 -6.56 -16.81
C GLU A 201 -9.14 -7.86 -16.07
N GLY A 202 -10.41 -8.28 -16.10
CA GLY A 202 -10.87 -9.52 -15.47
C GLY A 202 -10.24 -10.78 -16.10
N VAL A 203 -10.14 -10.86 -17.43
CA VAL A 203 -9.49 -11.96 -18.15
C VAL A 203 -8.01 -12.01 -17.81
N ALA A 204 -7.31 -10.87 -17.82
CA ALA A 204 -5.91 -10.81 -17.44
C ALA A 204 -5.68 -11.25 -15.98
N ALA A 205 -6.56 -10.87 -15.06
CA ALA A 205 -6.50 -11.33 -13.65
C ALA A 205 -6.71 -12.85 -13.55
N ALA A 206 -7.64 -13.42 -14.34
CA ALA A 206 -7.88 -14.86 -14.40
C ALA A 206 -6.68 -15.65 -14.93
N ARG A 207 -5.83 -15.05 -15.77
CA ARG A 207 -4.55 -15.63 -16.23
C ARG A 207 -3.45 -15.45 -15.19
N TYR A 208 -3.36 -14.27 -14.60
CA TYR A 208 -2.29 -13.86 -13.69
C TYR A 208 -2.25 -14.69 -12.40
N PHE A 209 -3.37 -14.80 -11.67
CA PHE A 209 -3.36 -15.42 -10.36
C PHE A 209 -3.03 -16.93 -10.38
N PRO A 210 -3.55 -17.75 -11.29
CA PRO A 210 -3.09 -19.15 -11.39
C PRO A 210 -1.59 -19.26 -11.72
N ALA A 211 -1.08 -18.41 -12.60
CA ALA A 211 0.35 -18.37 -12.93
C ALA A 211 1.21 -17.92 -11.74
N PHE A 212 0.76 -16.94 -10.97
CA PHE A 212 1.37 -16.52 -9.72
C PHE A 212 1.45 -17.70 -8.72
N GLY A 213 0.37 -18.48 -8.60
CA GLY A 213 0.34 -19.68 -7.74
C GLY A 213 1.39 -20.73 -8.13
N LYS A 214 1.65 -20.94 -9.42
CA LYS A 214 2.71 -21.86 -9.90
C LYS A 214 4.13 -21.41 -9.51
N LEU A 215 4.30 -20.17 -9.11
CA LEU A 215 5.58 -19.61 -8.69
C LEU A 215 5.78 -19.67 -7.16
N ILE A 216 4.79 -20.13 -6.41
CA ILE A 216 4.92 -20.48 -4.99
C ILE A 216 5.61 -21.86 -4.91
N ILE A 217 6.74 -21.93 -4.21
CA ILE A 217 7.55 -23.14 -4.06
C ILE A 217 7.50 -23.73 -2.64
N ASN A 218 7.02 -22.95 -1.68
CA ASN A 218 6.86 -23.46 -0.32
C ASN A 218 5.69 -24.46 -0.28
N PRO A 219 5.94 -25.75 0.03
CA PRO A 219 4.91 -26.79 -0.02
C PRO A 219 3.81 -26.64 1.03
N GLU A 220 4.04 -25.85 2.09
CA GLU A 220 3.02 -25.56 3.10
C GLU A 220 1.87 -24.69 2.57
N PHE A 221 2.08 -23.97 1.45
CA PHE A 221 1.13 -23.00 0.93
C PHE A 221 0.64 -23.38 -0.46
N GLN A 222 -0.65 -23.55 -0.58
CA GLN A 222 -1.31 -23.77 -1.87
C GLN A 222 -2.10 -22.54 -2.26
N PHE A 223 -2.04 -22.16 -3.54
CA PHE A 223 -2.79 -21.06 -4.08
C PHE A 223 -3.14 -21.35 -5.55
N SER A 224 -4.43 -21.32 -5.87
CA SER A 224 -4.90 -21.59 -7.22
C SER A 224 -5.60 -20.39 -7.87
N LEU A 225 -6.35 -19.63 -7.05
CA LEU A 225 -7.13 -18.47 -7.51
C LEU A 225 -7.30 -17.43 -6.42
N ARG A 226 -7.59 -16.21 -6.85
CA ARG A 226 -7.81 -15.09 -5.94
C ARG A 226 -9.25 -15.09 -5.41
N ASN A 227 -9.41 -15.20 -4.08
CA ASN A 227 -10.66 -14.93 -3.38
C ASN A 227 -10.47 -13.84 -2.31
N ARG A 228 -11.54 -13.13 -1.95
CA ARG A 228 -11.43 -11.91 -1.13
C ARG A 228 -12.25 -11.93 0.14
N GLN A 229 -13.46 -12.46 0.10
CA GLN A 229 -14.44 -12.29 1.16
C GLN A 229 -15.25 -13.58 1.39
N PRO A 230 -14.80 -14.37 2.34
CA PRO A 230 -13.54 -14.29 3.09
C PRO A 230 -12.36 -14.83 2.30
N PRO A 231 -11.10 -14.52 2.65
CA PRO A 231 -9.92 -15.24 2.14
C PRO A 231 -9.94 -16.68 2.70
N THR A 232 -9.83 -17.67 1.82
CA THR A 232 -10.01 -19.09 2.22
C THR A 232 -8.69 -19.84 2.37
N ASP A 233 -7.57 -19.20 2.13
CA ASP A 233 -6.22 -19.76 2.29
C ASP A 233 -5.21 -18.68 2.77
N PRO A 234 -4.06 -19.09 3.29
CA PRO A 234 -3.04 -18.20 3.82
C PRO A 234 -2.53 -17.18 2.80
N VAL A 235 -2.37 -17.56 1.53
CA VAL A 235 -1.86 -16.66 0.47
C VAL A 235 -2.88 -15.56 0.18
N ASN A 236 -4.15 -15.92 0.07
CA ASN A 236 -5.26 -14.97 -0.08
C ASN A 236 -5.38 -14.04 1.14
N SER A 237 -5.10 -14.55 2.36
CA SER A 237 -5.04 -13.74 3.58
C SER A 237 -3.95 -12.67 3.51
N LEU A 238 -2.72 -13.06 3.17
CA LEU A 238 -1.58 -12.15 3.01
C LEU A 238 -1.82 -11.10 1.91
N LEU A 239 -2.33 -11.53 0.75
CA LEU A 239 -2.66 -10.61 -0.35
C LEU A 239 -3.76 -9.63 0.06
N SER A 240 -4.81 -10.10 0.76
CA SER A 240 -5.91 -9.23 1.20
C SER A 240 -5.45 -8.20 2.22
N PHE A 241 -4.64 -8.61 3.20
CA PHE A 241 -4.10 -7.70 4.19
C PHE A 241 -3.12 -6.69 3.56
N GLY A 242 -2.21 -7.15 2.70
CA GLY A 242 -1.28 -6.28 1.97
C GLY A 242 -1.99 -5.25 1.08
N TYR A 243 -3.04 -5.66 0.36
CA TYR A 243 -3.85 -4.72 -0.42
C TYR A 243 -4.61 -3.72 0.45
N THR A 244 -5.06 -4.13 1.64
CA THR A 244 -5.68 -3.21 2.60
C THR A 244 -4.69 -2.13 3.07
N LEU A 245 -3.45 -2.53 3.37
CA LEU A 245 -2.40 -1.59 3.77
C LEU A 245 -2.02 -0.63 2.62
N LEU A 246 -1.86 -1.15 1.41
CA LEU A 246 -1.56 -0.35 0.22
C LEU A 246 -2.70 0.64 -0.07
N PHE A 247 -3.95 0.18 -0.02
CA PHE A 247 -5.12 1.01 -0.18
C PHE A 247 -5.15 2.18 0.81
N ASN A 248 -4.90 1.91 2.11
CA ASN A 248 -4.91 2.95 3.13
C ASN A 248 -3.77 3.97 2.95
N ASN A 249 -2.59 3.52 2.48
CA ASN A 249 -1.51 4.44 2.12
C ASN A 249 -1.89 5.35 0.95
N LEU A 250 -2.48 4.81 -0.12
CA LEU A 250 -2.97 5.62 -1.25
C LEU A 250 -4.07 6.58 -0.82
N LEU A 251 -5.02 6.10 -0.02
CA LEU A 251 -6.13 6.92 0.49
C LEU A 251 -5.61 8.13 1.26
N SER A 252 -4.58 7.97 2.11
CA SER A 252 -4.00 9.08 2.85
C SER A 252 -3.36 10.13 1.93
N PHE A 253 -2.63 9.72 0.89
CA PHE A 253 -2.06 10.68 -0.08
C PHE A 253 -3.13 11.38 -0.92
N ILE A 254 -4.19 10.68 -1.33
CA ILE A 254 -5.33 11.29 -2.05
C ILE A 254 -5.95 12.40 -1.20
N ILE A 255 -6.15 12.16 0.11
CA ILE A 255 -6.69 13.14 1.06
C ILE A 255 -5.74 14.33 1.22
N VAL A 256 -4.45 14.09 1.43
CA VAL A 256 -3.42 15.14 1.58
C VAL A 256 -3.32 16.01 0.33
N GLU A 257 -3.42 15.42 -0.87
CA GLU A 257 -3.40 16.17 -2.13
C GLU A 257 -4.72 16.90 -2.42
N GLY A 258 -5.71 16.79 -1.53
CA GLY A 258 -7.00 17.49 -1.63
C GLY A 258 -7.87 16.99 -2.76
N LEU A 259 -7.85 15.69 -2.99
CA LEU A 259 -8.72 15.00 -3.95
C LEU A 259 -9.81 14.24 -3.20
N SER A 260 -11.01 14.18 -3.78
CA SER A 260 -12.07 13.31 -3.27
C SER A 260 -11.72 11.84 -3.56
N PRO A 261 -11.59 10.99 -2.53
CA PRO A 261 -11.29 9.59 -2.75
C PRO A 261 -12.44 8.79 -3.38
N TYR A 262 -13.66 9.34 -3.36
CA TYR A 262 -14.87 8.67 -3.83
C TYR A 262 -15.08 8.77 -5.35
N LEU A 263 -14.43 9.73 -6.00
CA LEU A 263 -14.57 10.02 -7.43
C LEU A 263 -13.51 9.27 -8.26
N GLY A 264 -13.72 7.97 -8.43
CA GLY A 264 -12.89 7.11 -9.28
C GLY A 264 -13.26 7.22 -10.77
N ASN A 265 -12.40 6.65 -11.63
CA ASN A 265 -12.57 6.65 -13.08
C ASN A 265 -12.92 5.24 -13.60
N PHE A 266 -12.19 4.22 -13.15
CA PHE A 266 -12.34 2.82 -13.58
C PHE A 266 -13.36 2.06 -12.72
N HIS A 267 -13.20 2.15 -11.37
CA HIS A 267 -14.14 1.57 -10.44
C HIS A 267 -15.29 2.54 -10.14
N TYR A 268 -16.50 2.02 -10.14
CA TYR A 268 -17.70 2.76 -9.72
C TYR A 268 -18.75 1.79 -9.17
N GLY A 269 -19.76 2.31 -8.49
CA GLY A 269 -20.89 1.52 -7.99
C GLY A 269 -21.83 2.36 -7.13
N GLU A 270 -22.97 1.79 -6.76
CA GLU A 270 -24.00 2.44 -5.93
C GLU A 270 -23.53 2.72 -4.50
N LYS A 271 -22.60 1.92 -3.98
CA LYS A 271 -22.07 2.11 -2.63
C LYS A 271 -20.99 3.19 -2.64
N GLN A 272 -21.05 4.10 -1.69
CA GLN A 272 -20.02 5.11 -1.49
C GLN A 272 -18.74 4.45 -0.97
N LYS A 273 -17.82 4.14 -1.88
CA LYS A 273 -16.50 3.59 -1.57
C LYS A 273 -15.42 4.52 -2.13
N PRO A 274 -14.23 4.55 -1.53
CA PRO A 274 -13.10 5.35 -2.05
C PRO A 274 -12.56 4.77 -3.37
N TYR A 275 -13.33 4.93 -4.46
CA TYR A 275 -13.05 4.31 -5.77
C TYR A 275 -11.74 4.81 -6.39
N LEU A 276 -11.35 6.08 -6.18
CA LEU A 276 -10.09 6.61 -6.69
C LEU A 276 -8.89 5.88 -6.06
N ALA A 277 -8.97 5.54 -4.77
CA ALA A 277 -7.92 4.76 -4.13
C ALA A 277 -7.83 3.33 -4.69
N PHE A 278 -8.96 2.71 -5.05
CA PHE A 278 -8.95 1.43 -5.75
C PHE A 278 -8.34 1.54 -7.14
N ASP A 279 -8.65 2.60 -7.88
CA ASP A 279 -8.12 2.84 -9.22
C ASP A 279 -6.59 2.97 -9.18
N LEU A 280 -6.08 3.93 -8.42
CA LEU A 280 -4.63 4.19 -8.38
C LEU A 280 -3.83 3.05 -7.71
N MET A 281 -4.47 2.22 -6.88
CA MET A 281 -3.82 1.05 -6.30
C MET A 281 -3.45 -0.02 -7.35
N GLU A 282 -4.16 -0.09 -8.47
CA GLU A 282 -3.97 -1.17 -9.45
C GLU A 282 -2.53 -1.25 -9.96
N GLU A 283 -1.87 -0.11 -10.17
CA GLU A 283 -0.48 -0.03 -10.63
C GLU A 283 0.53 -0.59 -9.63
N PHE A 284 0.20 -0.56 -8.34
CA PHE A 284 1.09 -0.90 -7.24
C PHE A 284 0.88 -2.30 -6.66
N ARG A 285 -0.21 -2.99 -7.03
CA ARG A 285 -0.52 -4.33 -6.49
C ARG A 285 0.64 -5.30 -6.69
N SER A 286 1.05 -5.50 -7.93
CA SER A 286 2.11 -6.46 -8.27
C SER A 286 3.50 -6.02 -7.78
N PRO A 287 3.95 -4.76 -7.99
CA PRO A 287 5.29 -4.36 -7.56
C PRO A 287 5.47 -4.32 -6.04
N ILE A 288 4.42 -4.02 -5.28
CA ILE A 288 4.52 -3.89 -3.83
C ILE A 288 4.04 -5.15 -3.13
N VAL A 289 2.75 -5.50 -3.28
CA VAL A 289 2.12 -6.53 -2.45
C VAL A 289 2.42 -7.94 -2.97
N ASP A 290 2.15 -8.23 -4.25
CA ASP A 290 2.30 -9.59 -4.77
C ASP A 290 3.76 -10.04 -4.72
N SER A 291 4.68 -9.13 -5.09
CA SER A 291 6.11 -9.41 -5.03
C SER A 291 6.62 -9.61 -3.59
N LEU A 292 6.03 -8.93 -2.61
CA LEU A 292 6.32 -9.13 -1.20
C LEU A 292 5.78 -10.48 -0.73
N VAL A 293 4.51 -10.76 -0.99
CA VAL A 293 3.84 -11.99 -0.53
C VAL A 293 4.56 -13.23 -1.05
N ILE A 294 4.87 -13.28 -2.34
CA ILE A 294 5.58 -14.46 -2.89
C ILE A 294 7.00 -14.60 -2.31
N LYS A 295 7.69 -13.48 -2.05
CA LYS A 295 9.02 -13.49 -1.43
C LYS A 295 8.97 -14.07 -0.01
N ILE A 296 8.07 -13.58 0.84
CA ILE A 296 7.98 -14.01 2.25
C ILE A 296 7.49 -15.45 2.39
N ILE A 297 6.57 -15.90 1.51
CA ILE A 297 6.11 -17.29 1.46
C ILE A 297 7.24 -18.22 1.04
N ASN A 298 7.92 -17.91 -0.05
CA ASN A 298 8.99 -18.75 -0.59
C ASN A 298 10.24 -18.79 0.31
N ASN A 299 10.45 -17.77 1.14
CA ASN A 299 11.50 -17.73 2.15
C ASN A 299 11.08 -18.39 3.49
N SER A 300 9.88 -19.01 3.55
CA SER A 300 9.37 -19.65 4.77
C SER A 300 9.32 -18.71 5.99
N THR A 301 9.05 -17.40 5.73
CA THR A 301 8.89 -16.41 6.80
C THR A 301 7.65 -16.68 7.65
N PHE A 302 6.61 -17.23 7.02
CA PHE A 302 5.36 -17.64 7.67
C PHE A 302 5.19 -19.16 7.59
N LYS A 303 4.46 -19.71 8.55
CA LYS A 303 4.04 -21.12 8.65
C LYS A 303 2.53 -21.19 8.75
N SER A 304 1.95 -22.36 8.54
CA SER A 304 0.49 -22.58 8.65
C SER A 304 -0.08 -22.16 10.01
N GLN A 305 0.67 -22.31 11.09
CA GLN A 305 0.29 -21.91 12.46
C GLN A 305 0.17 -20.40 12.68
N ASP A 306 0.64 -19.57 11.74
CA ASP A 306 0.55 -18.11 11.80
C ASP A 306 -0.82 -17.59 11.35
N PHE A 307 -1.71 -18.53 10.98
CA PHE A 307 -3.04 -18.21 10.46
C PHE A 307 -4.14 -18.88 11.30
N ASP A 308 -5.16 -18.08 11.61
CA ASP A 308 -6.35 -18.52 12.32
C ASP A 308 -7.49 -18.79 11.32
N LEU A 309 -8.13 -19.96 11.43
CA LEU A 309 -9.37 -20.28 10.72
C LEU A 309 -10.56 -19.78 11.54
N VAL A 310 -11.42 -18.97 10.91
CA VAL A 310 -12.70 -18.55 11.50
C VAL A 310 -13.80 -19.52 11.09
N PRO A 311 -14.26 -20.44 11.96
CA PRO A 311 -15.13 -21.55 11.57
C PRO A 311 -16.45 -21.13 10.92
N ASN A 312 -17.05 -20.03 11.41
CA ASN A 312 -18.36 -19.55 10.94
C ASN A 312 -18.36 -19.00 9.52
N THR A 313 -17.21 -18.57 9.02
CA THR A 313 -17.07 -17.94 7.69
C THR A 313 -16.18 -18.74 6.76
N GLY A 314 -15.41 -19.70 7.28
CA GLY A 314 -14.34 -20.38 6.54
C GLY A 314 -13.16 -19.45 6.19
N GLY A 315 -13.11 -18.26 6.77
CA GLY A 315 -12.06 -17.28 6.53
C GLY A 315 -10.76 -17.64 7.24
N VAL A 316 -9.64 -17.47 6.52
CA VAL A 316 -8.29 -17.67 7.04
C VAL A 316 -7.63 -16.29 7.21
N TYR A 317 -7.15 -15.98 8.42
CA TYR A 317 -6.58 -14.66 8.74
C TYR A 317 -5.27 -14.80 9.50
N LEU A 318 -4.37 -13.85 9.30
CA LEU A 318 -3.15 -13.74 10.10
C LEU A 318 -3.51 -13.57 11.59
N ASN A 319 -2.86 -14.33 12.47
CA ASN A 319 -2.94 -14.10 13.90
C ASN A 319 -2.25 -12.78 14.29
N GLN A 320 -2.36 -12.36 15.54
CA GLN A 320 -1.87 -11.05 15.99
C GLN A 320 -0.36 -10.88 15.80
N LEU A 321 0.44 -11.89 16.12
CA LEU A 321 1.89 -11.85 15.98
C LEU A 321 2.28 -11.80 14.50
N ALA A 322 1.69 -12.65 13.69
CA ALA A 322 1.94 -12.69 12.25
C ALA A 322 1.58 -11.37 11.56
N ARG A 323 0.51 -10.68 12.00
CA ARG A 323 0.18 -9.34 11.48
C ARG A 323 1.29 -8.32 11.73
N ARG A 324 1.91 -8.30 12.92
CA ARG A 324 3.05 -7.41 13.22
C ARG A 324 4.25 -7.73 12.32
N VAL A 325 4.57 -9.01 12.16
CA VAL A 325 5.65 -9.43 11.26
C VAL A 325 5.37 -8.97 9.83
N PHE A 326 4.14 -9.17 9.33
CA PHE A 326 3.77 -8.73 7.98
C PHE A 326 3.89 -7.21 7.83
N LEU A 327 3.42 -6.42 8.81
CA LEU A 327 3.54 -4.96 8.81
C LEU A 327 5.01 -4.51 8.68
N LYS A 328 5.93 -5.15 9.40
CA LYS A 328 7.37 -4.86 9.28
C LYS A 328 7.88 -5.11 7.86
N TYR A 329 7.53 -6.23 7.26
CA TYR A 329 7.91 -6.53 5.87
C TYR A 329 7.27 -5.57 4.86
N PHE A 330 6.02 -5.18 5.10
CA PHE A 330 5.31 -4.22 4.26
C PHE A 330 5.98 -2.84 4.35
N GLU A 331 6.30 -2.35 5.55
CA GLU A 331 6.99 -1.07 5.73
C GLU A 331 8.39 -1.08 5.12
N ASN A 332 9.16 -2.14 5.30
CA ASN A 332 10.44 -2.28 4.62
C ASN A 332 10.27 -2.23 3.09
N ARG A 333 9.18 -2.80 2.55
CA ARG A 333 8.87 -2.70 1.12
C ARG A 333 8.50 -1.27 0.72
N MET A 334 7.72 -0.55 1.51
CA MET A 334 7.33 0.83 1.24
C MET A 334 8.51 1.79 1.25
N ASN A 335 9.54 1.48 2.06
CA ASN A 335 10.77 2.25 2.17
C ASN A 335 11.91 1.73 1.27
N GLU A 336 11.67 0.66 0.49
CA GLU A 336 12.64 0.18 -0.49
C GLU A 336 12.82 1.21 -1.60
N GLU A 337 14.07 1.62 -1.82
CA GLU A 337 14.42 2.54 -2.89
C GLU A 337 14.50 1.83 -4.23
N ILE A 338 13.91 2.44 -5.25
CA ILE A 338 13.96 1.97 -6.63
C ILE A 338 14.28 3.14 -7.57
N SER A 339 14.89 2.84 -8.69
CA SER A 339 15.12 3.84 -9.74
C SER A 339 13.79 4.31 -10.33
N HIS A 340 13.57 5.63 -10.31
CA HIS A 340 12.42 6.25 -10.96
C HIS A 340 12.85 6.81 -12.31
N PRO A 341 12.21 6.40 -13.43
CA PRO A 341 12.67 6.77 -14.76
C PRO A 341 12.71 8.30 -14.98
N ASP A 342 11.71 9.03 -14.49
CA ASP A 342 11.59 10.47 -14.73
C ASP A 342 12.47 11.31 -13.81
N LEU A 343 12.78 10.82 -12.60
CA LEU A 343 13.55 11.57 -11.61
C LEU A 343 15.07 11.34 -11.74
N GLN A 344 15.46 10.29 -12.48
CA GLN A 344 16.87 9.84 -12.59
C GLN A 344 17.53 9.65 -11.21
N SER A 345 16.75 9.30 -10.20
CA SER A 345 17.16 9.13 -8.81
C SER A 345 16.53 7.89 -8.19
N GLN A 346 17.12 7.43 -7.09
CA GLN A 346 16.52 6.41 -6.25
C GLN A 346 15.48 7.06 -5.34
N VAL A 347 14.28 6.49 -5.30
CA VAL A 347 13.17 6.97 -4.48
C VAL A 347 12.41 5.79 -3.90
N THR A 348 11.85 5.97 -2.72
CA THR A 348 11.07 4.93 -2.04
C THR A 348 9.74 4.67 -2.73
N TYR A 349 9.19 3.46 -2.62
CA TYR A 349 7.84 3.18 -3.12
C TYR A 349 6.80 4.12 -2.53
N ARG A 350 6.94 4.50 -1.26
CA ARG A 350 6.05 5.47 -0.61
C ARG A 350 6.04 6.81 -1.36
N HIS A 351 7.21 7.32 -1.67
CA HIS A 351 7.33 8.58 -2.42
C HIS A 351 6.79 8.45 -3.86
N ILE A 352 6.99 7.30 -4.51
CA ILE A 352 6.41 7.05 -5.85
C ILE A 352 4.89 7.07 -5.81
N ILE A 353 4.26 6.47 -4.81
CA ILE A 353 2.79 6.52 -4.64
C ILE A 353 2.34 7.98 -4.55
N GLN A 354 2.99 8.80 -3.73
CA GLN A 354 2.67 10.22 -3.61
C GLN A 354 2.83 10.95 -4.96
N LEU A 355 3.92 10.69 -5.68
CA LEU A 355 4.15 11.26 -7.01
C LEU A 355 3.06 10.85 -8.01
N GLN A 356 2.57 9.61 -7.97
CA GLN A 356 1.49 9.17 -8.86
C GLN A 356 0.15 9.82 -8.51
N VAL A 357 -0.16 10.03 -7.23
CA VAL A 357 -1.34 10.82 -6.84
C VAL A 357 -1.23 12.27 -7.35
N ARG A 358 -0.05 12.89 -7.27
CA ARG A 358 0.21 14.23 -7.85
C ARG A 358 0.13 14.23 -9.37
N ARG A 359 0.59 13.17 -10.02
CA ARG A 359 0.50 13.00 -11.48
C ARG A 359 -0.97 12.88 -11.92
N TYR A 360 -1.78 12.11 -11.18
CA TYR A 360 -3.23 12.06 -11.39
C TYR A 360 -3.86 13.45 -11.25
N LYS A 361 -3.55 14.16 -10.17
CA LYS A 361 -4.04 15.54 -9.95
C LYS A 361 -3.64 16.49 -11.07
N ARG A 362 -2.39 16.41 -11.56
CA ARG A 362 -1.94 17.22 -12.70
C ARG A 362 -2.71 16.87 -13.97
N SER A 363 -2.92 15.60 -14.27
CA SER A 363 -3.73 15.15 -15.40
C SER A 363 -5.17 15.70 -15.31
N LEU A 364 -5.76 15.61 -14.13
CA LEU A 364 -7.11 16.13 -13.85
C LEU A 364 -7.22 17.64 -14.12
N LEU A 365 -6.27 18.45 -13.60
CA LEU A 365 -6.35 19.90 -13.61
C LEU A 365 -5.85 20.53 -14.92
N SER A 366 -4.85 19.94 -15.58
CA SER A 366 -4.21 20.51 -16.77
C SER A 366 -4.47 19.75 -18.06
N GLY A 367 -5.19 18.63 -18.01
CA GLY A 367 -5.51 17.82 -19.19
C GLY A 367 -4.31 17.07 -19.80
N VAL A 368 -3.15 17.08 -19.14
CA VAL A 368 -1.99 16.28 -19.57
C VAL A 368 -2.33 14.79 -19.43
N PRO A 369 -2.01 13.95 -20.42
CA PRO A 369 -2.26 12.51 -20.29
C PRO A 369 -1.65 11.91 -19.02
N TYR A 370 -2.40 11.02 -18.36
CA TYR A 370 -1.91 10.30 -17.20
C TYR A 370 -0.97 9.18 -17.63
N GLU A 371 0.21 9.15 -17.09
CA GLU A 371 1.20 8.09 -17.30
C GLU A 371 1.27 7.21 -16.05
N PRO A 372 0.97 5.92 -16.16
CA PRO A 372 1.00 5.01 -15.02
C PRO A 372 2.42 4.73 -14.55
N PHE A 373 2.55 4.35 -13.29
CA PHE A 373 3.82 3.85 -12.78
C PHE A 373 4.15 2.50 -13.43
N LEU A 374 5.29 2.41 -14.09
CA LEU A 374 5.85 1.18 -14.61
C LEU A 374 7.15 0.87 -13.89
N ARG A 375 7.22 -0.28 -13.24
CA ARG A 375 8.46 -0.70 -12.59
C ARG A 375 9.51 -1.03 -13.65
N ALA A 376 10.69 -0.41 -13.56
CA ALA A 376 11.84 -0.78 -14.40
C ALA A 376 12.23 -2.26 -14.20
N MET A 377 12.70 -2.92 -15.28
CA MET A 377 13.12 -4.32 -15.25
C MET A 377 14.43 -4.51 -14.47
#